data_e01d23736c29cd66f4188fee9c9b0146
#
_entry.id   e01d23736c29cd66f4188fee9c9b0146
#
_cell.length_a   1.000
_cell.length_b   1.000
_cell.length_c   1.000
_cell.angle_alpha   90.00
_cell.angle_beta   90.00
_cell.angle_gamma   90.00
#
_symmetry.space_group_name_H-M   'P 1'
#
loop_
_entity.id
_entity.type
_entity.pdbx_description
1 polymer ?
#
loop_
_entity_poly.entity_id
_entity_poly.type
_entity_poly.pdbx_seq_one_letter_code
_entity_poly.pdbx_strand_id
1 'polypeptide(L)'
;FHTDFRFVPSENLHITLQFLGDVERAMVPRLLQEIEQSIAHISPFELCLGSASAFPASGRPRVLYIGTGEGSRRLAQLARSVRRALSAMGFKEDKPFKSHITLARRKRGAGSFGALDERNAWQEAFAGREKPGLCWQVSEVLLMESTLYPTGAVYTQLGRVALPGGQ
;
A
#
# COMPACT_ATOMS: atom_id res chain seq x y z
N PHE A 1 -4.13 -18.13 -14.02
CA PHE A 1 -4.00 -17.04 -13.04
C PHE A 1 -5.08 -17.06 -11.97
N HIS A 2 -6.35 -17.20 -12.34
CA HIS A 2 -7.47 -17.05 -11.39
C HIS A 2 -7.53 -18.14 -10.31
N THR A 3 -6.99 -19.32 -10.55
CA THR A 3 -7.07 -20.44 -9.61
C THR A 3 -6.08 -20.32 -8.44
N ASP A 4 -4.89 -19.77 -8.68
CA ASP A 4 -3.79 -19.75 -7.72
C ASP A 4 -3.70 -18.47 -6.88
N PHE A 5 -4.37 -17.42 -7.31
CA PHE A 5 -4.37 -16.12 -6.61
C PHE A 5 -5.76 -15.77 -6.07
N ARG A 6 -5.77 -15.12 -4.92
CA ARG A 6 -6.94 -14.41 -4.40
C ARG A 6 -6.75 -12.93 -4.66
N PHE A 7 -7.66 -12.34 -5.42
CA PHE A 7 -7.67 -10.90 -5.65
C PHE A 7 -8.17 -10.14 -4.41
N VAL A 8 -7.60 -8.96 -4.23
CA VAL A 8 -8.01 -8.03 -3.18
C VAL A 8 -9.30 -7.35 -3.65
N PRO A 9 -10.37 -7.34 -2.84
CA PRO A 9 -11.58 -6.57 -3.15
C PRO A 9 -11.27 -5.09 -3.38
N SER A 10 -12.01 -4.44 -4.27
CA SER A 10 -11.75 -3.05 -4.67
C SER A 10 -11.74 -2.08 -3.49
N GLU A 11 -12.64 -2.26 -2.54
CA GLU A 11 -12.77 -1.48 -1.31
C GLU A 11 -11.57 -1.63 -0.36
N ASN A 12 -10.77 -2.67 -0.54
CA ASN A 12 -9.57 -2.94 0.26
C ASN A 12 -8.27 -2.55 -0.46
N LEU A 13 -8.37 -1.95 -1.66
CA LEU A 13 -7.18 -1.45 -2.36
C LEU A 13 -6.61 -0.23 -1.65
N HIS A 14 -5.33 -0.31 -1.28
CA HIS A 14 -4.66 0.76 -0.54
C HIS A 14 -3.15 0.74 -0.76
N ILE A 15 -2.50 1.82 -0.39
CA ILE A 15 -1.04 1.93 -0.27
C ILE A 15 -0.69 1.99 1.21
N THR A 16 0.04 1.02 1.71
CA THR A 16 0.52 1.02 3.09
C THR A 16 1.75 1.91 3.23
N LEU A 17 1.69 2.91 4.10
CA LEU A 17 2.84 3.75 4.44
C LEU A 17 3.71 3.08 5.51
N GLN A 18 3.09 2.50 6.55
CA GLN A 18 3.75 1.76 7.62
C GLN A 18 2.79 0.78 8.28
N PHE A 19 3.32 -0.38 8.68
CA PHE A 19 2.65 -1.29 9.60
C PHE A 19 3.06 -0.98 11.03
N LEU A 20 2.07 -0.99 11.95
CA LEU A 20 2.29 -0.67 13.37
C LEU A 20 2.34 -1.94 14.24
N GLY A 21 1.83 -3.07 13.72
CA GLY A 21 1.61 -4.27 14.53
C GLY A 21 0.43 -4.07 15.49
N ASP A 22 0.50 -4.74 16.64
CA ASP A 22 -0.52 -4.62 17.68
C ASP A 22 -0.34 -3.31 18.44
N VAL A 23 -1.40 -2.53 18.53
CA VAL A 23 -1.42 -1.21 19.14
C VAL A 23 -2.61 -1.11 20.09
N GLU A 24 -2.37 -0.61 21.29
CA GLU A 24 -3.46 -0.33 22.25
C GLU A 24 -4.36 0.79 21.73
N ARG A 25 -5.67 0.61 21.82
CA ARG A 25 -6.65 1.62 21.35
C ARG A 25 -6.48 2.99 21.99
N ALA A 26 -6.00 3.04 23.23
CA ALA A 26 -5.69 4.28 23.94
C ALA A 26 -4.62 5.12 23.24
N MET A 27 -3.75 4.51 22.40
CA MET A 27 -2.72 5.21 21.64
C MET A 27 -3.22 5.89 20.37
N VAL A 28 -4.41 5.53 19.88
CA VAL A 28 -4.95 6.03 18.60
C VAL A 28 -4.96 7.58 18.52
N PRO A 29 -5.46 8.33 19.52
CA PRO A 29 -5.46 9.79 19.46
C PRO A 29 -4.04 10.38 19.32
N ARG A 30 -3.08 9.82 20.06
CA ARG A 30 -1.68 10.26 20.01
C ARG A 30 -1.04 9.94 18.65
N LEU A 31 -1.30 8.76 18.09
CA LEU A 31 -0.82 8.40 16.75
C LEU A 31 -1.32 9.38 15.69
N LEU A 32 -2.62 9.73 15.72
CA LEU A 32 -3.20 10.69 14.79
C LEU A 32 -2.56 12.07 14.91
N GLN A 33 -2.34 12.54 16.15
CA GLN A 33 -1.68 13.82 16.42
C GLN A 33 -0.23 13.85 15.88
N GLU A 34 0.55 12.81 16.12
CA GLU A 34 1.94 12.72 15.64
C GLU A 34 2.00 12.63 14.11
N ILE A 35 1.07 11.89 13.49
CA ILE A 35 0.95 11.84 12.03
C ILE A 35 0.63 13.25 11.49
N GLU A 36 -0.37 13.94 12.05
CA GLU A 36 -0.79 15.28 11.64
C GLU A 36 0.38 16.26 11.67
N GLN A 37 1.11 16.32 12.79
CA GLN A 37 2.27 17.19 12.91
C GLN A 37 3.36 16.85 11.89
N SER A 38 3.58 15.55 11.63
CA SER A 38 4.63 15.10 10.71
C SER A 38 4.38 15.46 9.25
N ILE A 39 3.10 15.60 8.85
CA ILE A 39 2.70 15.88 7.47
C ILE A 39 2.19 17.29 7.25
N ALA A 40 2.21 18.15 8.26
CA ALA A 40 1.70 19.53 8.20
C ALA A 40 2.33 20.42 7.10
N HIS A 41 3.48 20.03 6.59
CA HIS A 41 4.19 20.70 5.49
C HIS A 41 3.96 20.07 4.10
N ILE A 42 3.11 19.04 4.01
CA ILE A 42 2.90 18.29 2.76
C ILE A 42 1.51 18.62 2.21
N SER A 43 1.47 19.40 1.14
CA SER A 43 0.21 19.69 0.43
C SER A 43 -0.29 18.47 -0.34
N PRO A 44 -1.60 18.38 -0.62
CA PRO A 44 -2.17 17.36 -1.51
C PRO A 44 -1.44 17.29 -2.85
N PHE A 45 -1.40 16.11 -3.45
CA PHE A 45 -0.70 15.90 -4.71
C PHE A 45 -1.35 14.81 -5.54
N GLU A 46 -1.19 14.90 -6.84
CA GLU A 46 -1.61 13.86 -7.76
C GLU A 46 -0.66 12.66 -7.70
N LEU A 47 -1.22 11.47 -7.74
CA LEU A 47 -0.52 10.19 -7.78
C LEU A 47 -1.11 9.32 -8.87
N CYS A 48 -0.26 8.80 -9.75
CA CYS A 48 -0.68 7.95 -10.85
C CYS A 48 -0.22 6.50 -10.64
N LEU A 49 -0.96 5.55 -11.20
CA LEU A 49 -0.51 4.17 -11.28
C LEU A 49 0.75 4.06 -12.16
N GLY A 50 1.62 3.13 -11.78
CA GLY A 50 2.82 2.74 -12.52
C GLY A 50 2.72 1.31 -13.05
N SER A 51 3.87 0.68 -13.19
CA SER A 51 3.98 -0.65 -13.78
C SER A 51 3.54 -1.76 -12.84
N ALA A 52 2.99 -2.83 -13.43
CA ALA A 52 2.68 -4.08 -12.74
C ALA A 52 3.97 -4.84 -12.38
N SER A 53 4.00 -5.43 -11.20
CA SER A 53 5.12 -6.23 -10.74
C SER A 53 4.69 -7.24 -9.67
N ALA A 54 5.63 -8.00 -9.11
CA ALA A 54 5.35 -9.02 -8.12
C ALA A 54 6.43 -9.11 -7.03
N PHE A 55 6.03 -9.59 -5.84
CA PHE A 55 6.94 -9.96 -4.76
C PHE A 55 6.98 -11.50 -4.60
N PRO A 56 8.15 -12.08 -4.29
CA PRO A 56 9.48 -11.49 -4.30
C PRO A 56 9.90 -11.06 -5.71
N ALA A 57 10.94 -10.22 -5.83
CA ALA A 57 11.43 -9.73 -7.12
C ALA A 57 12.00 -10.83 -8.02
N SER A 58 12.42 -11.96 -7.45
CA SER A 58 12.87 -13.17 -8.15
C SER A 58 12.14 -14.40 -7.63
N GLY A 59 12.12 -15.48 -8.40
CA GLY A 59 11.43 -16.70 -8.07
C GLY A 59 9.90 -16.58 -8.17
N ARG A 60 9.19 -17.46 -7.45
CA ARG A 60 7.74 -17.62 -7.56
C ARG A 60 6.98 -16.42 -6.96
N PRO A 61 6.12 -15.75 -7.73
CA PRO A 61 5.31 -14.65 -7.22
C PRO A 61 4.38 -15.09 -6.07
N ARG A 62 4.37 -14.30 -4.99
CA ARG A 62 3.44 -14.47 -3.86
C ARG A 62 2.43 -13.35 -3.79
N VAL A 63 2.80 -12.18 -4.27
CA VAL A 63 1.98 -10.97 -4.29
C VAL A 63 2.09 -10.34 -5.66
N LEU A 64 0.96 -10.08 -6.28
CA LEU A 64 0.86 -9.29 -7.51
C LEU A 64 0.44 -7.88 -7.13
N TYR A 65 1.13 -6.87 -7.68
CA TYR A 65 0.88 -5.48 -7.33
C TYR A 65 1.05 -4.55 -8.54
N ILE A 66 0.51 -3.35 -8.41
CA ILE A 66 0.84 -2.22 -9.29
C ILE A 66 1.63 -1.21 -8.46
N GLY A 67 2.75 -0.76 -9.00
CA GLY A 67 3.54 0.34 -8.46
C GLY A 67 2.88 1.69 -8.73
N THR A 68 3.55 2.77 -8.30
CA THR A 68 3.14 4.14 -8.61
C THR A 68 4.10 4.78 -9.59
N GLY A 69 3.59 5.65 -10.44
CA GLY A 69 4.32 6.40 -11.45
C GLY A 69 4.54 7.86 -11.02
N GLU A 70 3.90 8.78 -11.72
CA GLU A 70 3.92 10.20 -11.37
C GLU A 70 3.41 10.42 -9.93
N GLY A 71 3.99 11.37 -9.22
CA GLY A 71 3.69 11.61 -7.80
C GLY A 71 4.40 10.68 -6.81
N SER A 72 5.06 9.59 -7.27
CA SER A 72 5.71 8.62 -6.39
C SER A 72 6.79 9.23 -5.48
N ARG A 73 7.49 10.28 -5.91
CA ARG A 73 8.46 11.01 -5.07
C ARG A 73 7.77 11.71 -3.89
N ARG A 74 6.61 12.32 -4.13
CA ARG A 74 5.82 12.98 -3.09
C ARG A 74 5.24 11.97 -2.11
N LEU A 75 4.77 10.83 -2.62
CA LEU A 75 4.32 9.72 -1.79
C LEU A 75 5.46 9.15 -0.93
N ALA A 76 6.67 9.02 -1.48
CA ALA A 76 7.84 8.60 -0.71
C ALA A 76 8.24 9.63 0.36
N GLN A 77 8.07 10.93 0.10
CA GLN A 77 8.26 11.99 1.09
C GLN A 77 7.23 11.86 2.22
N LEU A 78 5.95 11.72 1.88
CA LEU A 78 4.86 11.50 2.83
C LEU A 78 5.14 10.28 3.72
N ALA A 79 5.46 9.13 3.11
CA ALA A 79 5.80 7.91 3.83
C ALA A 79 6.99 8.11 4.78
N ARG A 80 8.02 8.84 4.35
CA ARG A 80 9.20 9.14 5.17
C ARG A 80 8.85 9.99 6.39
N SER A 81 8.02 11.02 6.22
CA SER A 81 7.57 11.88 7.32
C SER A 81 6.78 11.08 8.35
N VAL A 82 5.79 10.32 7.92
CA VAL A 82 4.98 9.45 8.78
C VAL A 82 5.85 8.42 9.51
N ARG A 83 6.70 7.70 8.79
CA ARG A 83 7.58 6.66 9.35
C ARG A 83 8.57 7.22 10.36
N ARG A 84 9.10 8.42 10.13
CA ARG A 84 10.01 9.09 11.07
C ARG A 84 9.30 9.42 12.38
N ALA A 85 8.09 9.97 12.32
CA ALA A 85 7.30 10.29 13.51
C ALA A 85 6.95 9.03 14.30
N LEU A 86 6.46 8.00 13.62
CA LEU A 86 6.08 6.73 14.25
C LEU A 86 7.30 5.97 14.80
N SER A 87 8.47 6.08 14.15
CA SER A 87 9.72 5.50 14.66
C SER A 87 10.17 6.16 15.98
N ALA A 88 9.94 7.47 16.16
CA ALA A 88 10.19 8.16 17.42
C ALA A 88 9.27 7.68 18.55
N MET A 89 8.10 7.15 18.21
CA MET A 89 7.17 6.50 19.16
C MET A 89 7.48 5.02 19.40
N GLY A 90 8.51 4.45 18.78
CA GLY A 90 8.90 3.05 18.92
C GLY A 90 8.40 2.12 17.80
N PHE A 91 7.58 2.59 16.88
CA PHE A 91 7.07 1.80 15.75
C PHE A 91 8.09 1.80 14.61
N LYS A 92 8.99 0.83 14.61
CA LYS A 92 10.04 0.70 13.60
C LYS A 92 9.64 -0.34 12.55
N GLU A 93 10.00 -0.07 11.32
CA GLU A 93 9.88 -1.02 10.22
C GLU A 93 11.23 -1.11 9.49
N ASP A 94 11.81 -2.31 9.46
CA ASP A 94 13.15 -2.54 8.91
C ASP A 94 13.17 -2.51 7.38
N LYS A 95 12.02 -2.69 6.75
CA LYS A 95 11.92 -2.72 5.28
C LYS A 95 11.82 -1.33 4.69
N PRO A 96 12.56 -1.03 3.61
CA PRO A 96 12.41 0.23 2.90
C PRO A 96 10.98 0.36 2.34
N PHE A 97 10.48 1.60 2.33
CA PHE A 97 9.18 1.89 1.72
C PHE A 97 9.22 1.60 0.22
N LYS A 98 8.28 0.79 -0.24
CA LYS A 98 8.04 0.54 -1.65
C LYS A 98 6.58 0.84 -1.97
N SER A 99 6.36 1.89 -2.74
CA SER A 99 5.02 2.30 -3.14
C SER A 99 4.37 1.26 -4.04
N HIS A 100 3.26 0.67 -3.59
CA HIS A 100 2.52 -0.33 -4.36
C HIS A 100 1.10 -0.51 -3.85
N ILE A 101 0.21 -0.91 -4.73
CA ILE A 101 -1.14 -1.38 -4.44
C ILE A 101 -1.15 -2.90 -4.68
N THR A 102 -1.36 -3.69 -3.65
CA THR A 102 -1.52 -5.14 -3.78
C THR A 102 -2.83 -5.45 -4.47
N LEU A 103 -2.78 -6.17 -5.59
CA LEU A 103 -3.98 -6.61 -6.32
C LEU A 103 -4.35 -8.07 -6.04
N ALA A 104 -3.38 -8.93 -5.80
CA ALA A 104 -3.65 -10.33 -5.50
C ALA A 104 -2.56 -10.96 -4.64
N ARG A 105 -2.94 -11.98 -3.88
CA ARG A 105 -2.06 -12.79 -3.06
C ARG A 105 -2.22 -14.27 -3.43
N ARG A 106 -1.10 -15.00 -3.51
CA ARG A 106 -1.13 -16.44 -3.78
C ARG A 106 -1.84 -17.18 -2.65
N LYS A 107 -2.71 -18.11 -3.03
CA LYS A 107 -3.36 -19.03 -2.10
C LYS A 107 -2.33 -20.03 -1.53
N ARG A 108 -2.50 -20.42 -0.27
CA ARG A 108 -1.71 -21.50 0.33
C ARG A 108 -2.02 -22.80 -0.40
N GLY A 109 -0.98 -23.60 -0.73
CA GLY A 109 -1.15 -24.88 -1.42
C GLY A 109 -1.43 -24.78 -2.92
N ALA A 110 -1.43 -23.61 -3.52
CA ALA A 110 -1.59 -23.45 -4.95
C ALA A 110 -0.46 -24.13 -5.73
N GLY A 111 -0.83 -24.85 -6.81
CA GLY A 111 0.02 -25.71 -7.61
C GLY A 111 1.21 -25.04 -8.31
N SER A 112 2.00 -25.80 -9.07
CA SER A 112 3.21 -25.31 -9.73
C SER A 112 2.99 -25.09 -11.22
N PHE A 113 2.65 -23.88 -11.62
CA PHE A 113 3.02 -23.38 -12.95
C PHE A 113 4.38 -22.68 -12.88
N GLY A 114 5.11 -22.59 -13.97
CA GLY A 114 6.46 -22.03 -14.01
C GLY A 114 6.49 -20.59 -13.45
N ALA A 115 7.38 -20.34 -12.50
CA ALA A 115 7.44 -19.05 -11.79
C ALA A 115 7.74 -17.83 -12.68
N LEU A 116 8.47 -18.05 -13.77
CA LEU A 116 8.79 -17.02 -14.78
C LEU A 116 7.56 -16.70 -15.64
N ASP A 117 6.81 -17.71 -16.03
CA ASP A 117 5.63 -17.53 -16.89
C ASP A 117 4.52 -16.76 -16.19
N GLU A 118 4.33 -16.99 -14.88
CA GLU A 118 3.35 -16.25 -14.07
C GLU A 118 3.68 -14.76 -13.94
N ARG A 119 4.96 -14.44 -13.79
CA ARG A 119 5.41 -13.04 -13.68
C ARG A 119 5.27 -12.31 -15.00
N ASN A 120 5.76 -12.94 -16.07
CA ASN A 120 5.70 -12.38 -17.42
C ASN A 120 4.25 -12.16 -17.84
N ALA A 121 3.39 -13.17 -17.68
CA ALA A 121 1.97 -13.05 -17.98
C ALA A 121 1.27 -11.96 -17.15
N TRP A 122 1.69 -11.74 -15.89
CA TRP A 122 1.19 -10.61 -15.10
C TRP A 122 1.63 -9.27 -15.66
N GLN A 123 2.92 -9.12 -15.99
CA GLN A 123 3.46 -7.92 -16.59
C GLN A 123 2.85 -7.63 -17.96
N GLU A 124 2.73 -8.65 -18.80
CA GLU A 124 2.10 -8.56 -20.13
C GLU A 124 0.61 -8.19 -20.06
N ALA A 125 -0.12 -8.72 -19.07
CA ALA A 125 -1.53 -8.35 -18.87
C ALA A 125 -1.73 -6.85 -18.59
N PHE A 126 -0.69 -6.17 -18.13
CA PHE A 126 -0.70 -4.72 -17.87
C PHE A 126 0.17 -3.93 -18.85
N ALA A 127 0.99 -4.61 -19.68
CA ALA A 127 1.81 -3.94 -20.69
C ALA A 127 0.91 -3.15 -21.67
N GLY A 128 1.25 -1.90 -21.91
CA GLY A 128 0.46 -1.00 -22.76
C GLY A 128 -0.85 -0.48 -22.12
N ARG A 129 -1.21 -0.93 -20.92
CA ARG A 129 -2.27 -0.34 -20.10
C ARG A 129 -1.74 0.72 -19.14
N GLU A 130 -0.44 0.96 -19.16
CA GLU A 130 0.24 2.08 -18.50
C GLU A 130 -0.13 3.42 -19.16
N LYS A 131 -1.37 3.52 -19.67
CA LYS A 131 -1.85 4.79 -20.22
C LYS A 131 -1.84 5.81 -19.08
N PRO A 132 -1.33 7.03 -19.33
CA PRO A 132 -1.54 8.13 -18.40
C PRO A 132 -3.06 8.28 -18.23
N GLY A 133 -3.60 7.94 -17.08
CA GLY A 133 -5.04 8.00 -16.95
C GLY A 133 -5.61 7.53 -15.62
N LEU A 134 -4.98 6.66 -14.88
CA LEU A 134 -5.43 6.34 -13.54
C LEU A 134 -4.59 7.12 -12.51
N CYS A 135 -4.94 8.38 -12.36
CA CYS A 135 -4.38 9.28 -11.36
C CYS A 135 -5.48 9.69 -10.39
N TRP A 136 -5.09 10.01 -9.18
CA TRP A 136 -6.00 10.54 -8.16
C TRP A 136 -5.27 11.50 -7.23
N GLN A 137 -6.04 12.32 -6.54
CA GLN A 137 -5.51 13.25 -5.54
C GLN A 137 -5.26 12.50 -4.23
N VAL A 138 -4.02 12.54 -3.75
CA VAL A 138 -3.69 12.15 -2.39
C VAL A 138 -3.91 13.35 -1.49
N SER A 139 -4.93 13.29 -0.64
CA SER A 139 -5.36 14.40 0.22
C SER A 139 -5.40 14.05 1.71
N GLU A 140 -5.23 12.76 2.06
CA GLU A 140 -5.31 12.31 3.44
C GLU A 140 -4.50 11.04 3.70
N VAL A 141 -4.20 10.80 4.97
CA VAL A 141 -3.64 9.56 5.51
C VAL A 141 -4.67 8.94 6.44
N LEU A 142 -4.89 7.64 6.29
CA LEU A 142 -5.82 6.88 7.13
C LEU A 142 -5.06 6.02 8.13
N LEU A 143 -5.54 6.00 9.37
CA LEU A 143 -5.16 5.00 10.36
C LEU A 143 -6.21 3.88 10.35
N MET A 144 -5.77 2.67 10.01
CA MET A 144 -6.66 1.52 9.80
C MET A 144 -6.33 0.39 10.78
N GLU A 145 -7.35 -0.21 11.37
CA GLU A 145 -7.27 -1.50 12.05
C GLU A 145 -7.52 -2.62 11.03
N SER A 146 -6.71 -3.67 11.09
CA SER A 146 -6.86 -4.85 10.22
C SER A 146 -7.22 -6.07 11.04
N THR A 147 -8.41 -6.59 10.85
CA THR A 147 -8.85 -7.88 11.45
C THR A 147 -8.75 -8.97 10.40
N LEU A 148 -7.99 -10.03 10.72
CA LEU A 148 -7.77 -11.14 9.80
C LEU A 148 -8.84 -12.23 9.99
N TYR A 149 -9.58 -12.53 8.93
CA TYR A 149 -10.53 -13.63 8.86
C TYR A 149 -10.06 -14.69 7.85
N PRO A 150 -10.57 -15.92 7.89
CA PRO A 150 -10.29 -16.94 6.87
C PRO A 150 -10.66 -16.47 5.46
N THR A 151 -11.66 -15.58 5.35
CA THR A 151 -12.12 -14.98 4.09
C THR A 151 -11.22 -13.84 3.59
N GLY A 152 -10.37 -13.29 4.44
CA GLY A 152 -9.47 -12.16 4.12
C GLY A 152 -9.39 -11.13 5.25
N ALA A 153 -8.63 -10.07 5.02
CA ALA A 153 -8.55 -8.96 5.95
C ALA A 153 -9.78 -8.06 5.81
N VAL A 154 -10.32 -7.63 6.95
CA VAL A 154 -11.33 -6.56 7.04
C VAL A 154 -10.64 -5.35 7.66
N TYR A 155 -10.78 -4.21 7.01
CA TYR A 155 -10.19 -2.95 7.45
C TYR A 155 -11.24 -2.04 8.06
N THR A 156 -10.96 -1.53 9.26
CA THR A 156 -11.79 -0.55 9.94
C THR A 156 -11.01 0.76 10.11
N GLN A 157 -11.57 1.86 9.66
CA GLN A 157 -10.94 3.17 9.82
C GLN A 157 -11.03 3.61 11.29
N LEU A 158 -9.89 3.84 11.91
CA LEU A 158 -9.78 4.38 13.28
C LEU A 158 -9.64 5.91 13.30
N GLY A 159 -9.15 6.49 12.20
CA GLY A 159 -9.01 7.93 12.06
C GLY A 159 -8.42 8.32 10.71
N ARG A 160 -8.45 9.62 10.43
CA ARG A 160 -7.88 10.21 9.22
C ARG A 160 -7.19 11.53 9.54
N VAL A 161 -6.16 11.84 8.79
CA VAL A 161 -5.42 13.09 8.85
C VAL A 161 -5.35 13.67 7.45
N ALA A 162 -5.93 14.84 7.26
CA ALA A 162 -5.91 15.56 5.98
C ALA A 162 -4.52 16.17 5.72
N LEU A 163 -4.09 16.18 4.47
CA LEU A 163 -2.97 16.99 4.03
C LEU A 163 -3.40 18.47 3.95
N PRO A 164 -2.60 19.42 4.45
CA PRO A 164 -3.00 20.81 4.50
C PRO A 164 -3.19 21.40 3.09
N GLY A 165 -4.27 22.20 2.91
CA GLY A 165 -4.60 22.85 1.64
C GLY A 165 -5.46 22.02 0.68
N GLY A 166 -5.95 20.86 1.09
CA GLY A 166 -6.98 20.11 0.37
C GLY A 166 -8.37 20.59 0.81
N GLN A 167 -8.94 21.54 0.12
CA GLN A 167 -10.37 21.82 0.09
C GLN A 167 -10.94 21.32 -1.23
#